data_3933b9fc24ad172f27d9de8ea49dde3c
#
_entry.id   3933b9fc24ad172f27d9de8ea49dde3c
#
_cell.length_a   1.000
_cell.length_b   1.000
_cell.length_c   1.000
_cell.angle_alpha   90.00
_cell.angle_beta   90.00
_cell.angle_gamma   90.00
#
_symmetry.space_group_name_H-M   'P 1'
#
loop_
_entity.id
_entity.type
_entity.pdbx_description
1 polymer ?
#
loop_
_entity_poly.entity_id
_entity_poly.type
_entity_poly.pdbx_seq_one_letter_code
_entity_poly.pdbx_strand_id
1 'polypeptide(L)'
;MLEFTPIKIEDRELFEKYSYLLGEGSCDMAFANIFCWAHLHNPEIAKWGSFIFIRFGGVDGKQHTYMEPIGEGDTIAAFNKLVEYVCEIKEPFKMAGVSANFAEKLRTSIPFCGYYLYPKRSQFDYIYNADQLRTLAGKKLQPKRNHINTFKKLYNFTTEPLSATHKAEVLKLVEEWREGKENADLEAYECERRAIERGMDNFDALGLQGLALYVDGDLAAFTYGSAINNSTFWIHIEKGSVRYERSFAMINYLFANALPEQYCYINREEDLGIQGLRDAKLSYQPIMLYPKFSLIEILGNEEKVEEIKRSTEAVEIAMLWREAFDDDEETIEQYITKIRPLGKSYILRDRDAIVATADMFNFVGSCGKCSYIYGVATKTDYRGRGYGKALMKDIFECLYRNGANRCMLIPGSDSVAEWYVSQGFSKVSVTPISLLNDYEYDFGRGEDELNTPQYRIINAEEYLSEYAGLNPQATFTVAVKDSILLPNNATFRVEEGCVKKVADKCDNLMNISDLFDAYPIKEDSYFMVRMFR
;
A
#
# COMPACT_ATOMS: atom_id res chain seq x y z
N MET A 1 -15.76 27.52 -10.18
CA MET A 1 -14.37 27.04 -10.19
C MET A 1 -13.90 26.92 -8.75
N LEU A 2 -13.05 25.92 -8.40
CA LEU A 2 -12.45 25.87 -7.08
C LEU A 2 -11.35 26.93 -6.97
N GLU A 3 -11.35 27.69 -5.87
CA GLU A 3 -10.33 28.71 -5.60
C GLU A 3 -9.39 28.20 -4.51
N PHE A 4 -8.17 27.81 -4.90
CA PHE A 4 -7.14 27.36 -4.00
C PHE A 4 -6.32 28.52 -3.46
N THR A 5 -6.10 28.54 -2.16
CA THR A 5 -5.26 29.54 -1.46
C THR A 5 -4.24 28.84 -0.58
N PRO A 6 -3.03 29.41 -0.39
CA PRO A 6 -2.03 28.85 0.51
C PRO A 6 -2.60 28.57 1.90
N ILE A 7 -2.30 27.40 2.47
CA ILE A 7 -2.79 27.01 3.78
C ILE A 7 -2.20 27.90 4.88
N LYS A 8 -3.04 28.30 5.83
CA LYS A 8 -2.69 29.16 6.96
C LYS A 8 -3.05 28.47 8.27
N ILE A 9 -2.50 28.96 9.37
CA ILE A 9 -2.76 28.39 10.70
C ILE A 9 -4.24 28.48 11.08
N GLU A 10 -4.94 29.49 10.61
CA GLU A 10 -6.37 29.72 10.84
C GLU A 10 -7.26 28.66 10.17
N ASP A 11 -6.75 27.96 9.15
CA ASP A 11 -7.49 26.88 8.47
C ASP A 11 -7.58 25.60 9.32
N ARG A 12 -6.82 25.54 10.43
CA ARG A 12 -6.77 24.38 11.32
C ARG A 12 -8.15 23.97 11.80
N GLU A 13 -8.92 24.91 12.33
CA GLU A 13 -10.25 24.62 12.90
C GLU A 13 -11.19 24.02 11.86
N LEU A 14 -11.16 24.59 10.66
CA LEU A 14 -11.95 24.09 9.53
C LEU A 14 -11.50 22.69 9.11
N PHE A 15 -10.20 22.45 9.01
CA PHE A 15 -9.65 21.16 8.62
C PHE A 15 -9.97 20.07 9.65
N GLU A 16 -9.69 20.33 10.93
CA GLU A 16 -9.89 19.37 12.01
C GLU A 16 -11.37 19.03 12.21
N LYS A 17 -12.27 19.98 11.99
CA LYS A 17 -13.72 19.73 12.03
C LYS A 17 -14.11 18.54 11.14
N TYR A 18 -13.56 18.46 9.93
CA TYR A 18 -13.92 17.44 8.96
C TYR A 18 -13.03 16.20 9.04
N SER A 19 -11.73 16.34 9.31
CA SER A 19 -10.83 15.19 9.44
C SER A 19 -11.16 14.34 10.65
N TYR A 20 -11.60 14.94 11.77
CA TYR A 20 -12.08 14.24 12.95
C TYR A 20 -13.31 13.38 12.68
N LEU A 21 -14.21 13.83 11.81
CA LEU A 21 -15.43 13.12 11.45
C LEU A 21 -15.17 11.89 10.57
N LEU A 22 -14.11 11.91 9.77
CA LEU A 22 -13.74 10.78 8.95
C LEU A 22 -13.27 9.58 9.77
N GLY A 23 -12.78 9.82 11.01
CA GLY A 23 -12.30 8.77 11.91
C GLY A 23 -11.12 7.97 11.36
N GLU A 24 -10.55 8.41 10.22
CA GLU A 24 -9.47 7.73 9.52
C GLU A 24 -8.17 7.82 10.31
N GLY A 25 -7.36 6.75 10.24
CA GLY A 25 -6.12 6.67 10.99
C GLY A 25 -4.88 7.19 10.28
N SER A 26 -5.02 7.85 9.11
CA SER A 26 -3.89 8.29 8.28
C SER A 26 -3.22 9.54 8.80
N CYS A 27 -1.88 9.55 8.84
CA CYS A 27 -1.09 10.74 9.20
C CYS A 27 -1.27 11.89 8.21
N ASP A 28 -1.66 11.62 6.97
CA ASP A 28 -1.94 12.65 5.97
C ASP A 28 -3.14 13.54 6.35
N MET A 29 -4.00 13.07 7.26
CA MET A 29 -5.13 13.82 7.81
C MET A 29 -4.77 14.67 9.03
N ALA A 30 -3.48 14.84 9.33
CA ALA A 30 -3.01 15.75 10.38
C ALA A 30 -2.74 17.15 9.82
N PHE A 31 -3.50 18.14 10.27
CA PHE A 31 -3.24 19.53 9.89
C PHE A 31 -1.81 19.96 10.25
N ALA A 32 -1.33 19.55 11.43
CA ALA A 32 0.03 19.85 11.87
C ALA A 32 1.08 19.34 10.86
N ASN A 33 0.93 18.13 10.32
CA ASN A 33 1.83 17.62 9.28
C ASN A 33 1.79 18.47 8.03
N ILE A 34 0.60 18.71 7.47
CA ILE A 34 0.43 19.51 6.25
C ILE A 34 1.04 20.90 6.44
N PHE A 35 0.80 21.54 7.59
CA PHE A 35 1.30 22.88 7.90
C PHE A 35 2.82 22.89 8.12
N CYS A 36 3.37 21.97 8.90
CA CYS A 36 4.81 21.95 9.19
C CYS A 36 5.65 21.70 7.93
N TRP A 37 5.20 20.83 7.03
CA TRP A 37 5.89 20.50 5.79
C TRP A 37 5.52 21.43 4.60
N ALA A 38 4.80 22.52 4.87
CA ALA A 38 4.32 23.43 3.82
C ALA A 38 5.45 24.07 2.97
N HIS A 39 6.63 24.24 3.53
CA HIS A 39 7.79 24.78 2.81
C HIS A 39 8.31 23.83 1.71
N LEU A 40 8.03 22.54 1.81
CA LEU A 40 8.40 21.51 0.83
C LEU A 40 7.28 21.26 -0.18
N HIS A 41 6.04 21.25 0.30
CA HIS A 41 4.90 20.75 -0.48
C HIS A 41 3.95 21.85 -0.96
N ASN A 42 4.13 23.11 -0.55
CA ASN A 42 3.28 24.25 -0.90
C ASN A 42 1.78 23.90 -0.88
N PRO A 43 1.23 23.46 0.27
CA PRO A 43 -0.16 23.06 0.36
C PRO A 43 -1.09 24.25 0.17
N GLU A 44 -2.15 24.03 -0.60
CA GLU A 44 -3.23 24.97 -0.80
C GLU A 44 -4.57 24.33 -0.46
N ILE A 45 -5.50 25.14 0.02
CA ILE A 45 -6.83 24.73 0.43
C ILE A 45 -7.89 25.42 -0.42
N ALA A 46 -8.94 24.67 -0.82
CA ALA A 46 -10.15 25.20 -1.42
C ALA A 46 -11.38 24.64 -0.71
N LYS A 47 -12.51 25.35 -0.74
CA LYS A 47 -13.77 24.95 -0.14
C LYS A 47 -14.86 24.83 -1.19
N TRP A 48 -15.67 23.78 -1.06
CA TRP A 48 -16.86 23.60 -1.87
C TRP A 48 -17.99 22.94 -1.03
N GLY A 49 -19.04 23.70 -0.75
CA GLY A 49 -20.10 23.23 0.15
C GLY A 49 -19.56 22.86 1.52
N SER A 50 -19.80 21.62 1.95
CA SER A 50 -19.31 21.02 3.19
C SER A 50 -17.99 20.27 3.01
N PHE A 51 -17.31 20.40 1.87
CA PHE A 51 -16.03 19.78 1.59
C PHE A 51 -14.88 20.80 1.52
N ILE A 52 -13.71 20.35 1.92
CA ILE A 52 -12.44 21.01 1.65
C ILE A 52 -11.59 20.11 0.75
N PHE A 53 -10.81 20.74 -0.08
CA PHE A 53 -9.83 20.13 -0.97
C PHE A 53 -8.45 20.63 -0.62
N ILE A 54 -7.50 19.73 -0.52
CA ILE A 54 -6.09 20.07 -0.33
C ILE A 54 -5.34 19.62 -1.58
N ARG A 55 -4.48 20.51 -2.09
CA ARG A 55 -3.52 20.19 -3.13
C ARG A 55 -2.12 20.59 -2.71
N PHE A 56 -1.15 19.89 -3.23
CA PHE A 56 0.27 20.14 -3.03
C PHE A 56 0.89 20.55 -4.36
N GLY A 57 1.71 21.57 -4.38
CA GLY A 57 2.51 21.94 -5.56
C GLY A 57 3.53 20.84 -5.85
N GLY A 58 3.68 20.46 -7.12
CA GLY A 58 4.76 19.57 -7.54
C GLY A 58 6.13 20.20 -7.30
N VAL A 59 7.16 19.38 -7.08
CA VAL A 59 8.55 19.85 -6.86
C VAL A 59 9.01 20.79 -7.99
N ASP A 60 8.48 20.61 -9.20
CA ASP A 60 8.78 21.43 -10.38
C ASP A 60 7.74 22.52 -10.65
N GLY A 61 6.73 22.71 -9.77
CA GLY A 61 5.65 23.70 -9.96
C GLY A 61 4.72 23.42 -11.15
N LYS A 62 4.84 22.25 -11.79
CA LYS A 62 4.12 21.90 -13.02
C LYS A 62 2.94 20.97 -12.84
N GLN A 63 2.85 20.22 -11.74
CA GLN A 63 1.78 19.26 -11.50
C GLN A 63 1.40 19.24 -10.03
N HIS A 64 0.10 19.38 -9.76
CA HIS A 64 -0.44 19.27 -8.43
C HIS A 64 -0.73 17.79 -8.07
N THR A 65 -0.60 17.50 -6.78
CA THR A 65 -1.06 16.25 -6.18
C THR A 65 -2.16 16.60 -5.19
N TYR A 66 -3.29 15.90 -5.26
CA TYR A 66 -4.48 16.17 -4.46
C TYR A 66 -4.64 15.14 -3.36
N MET A 67 -5.21 15.54 -2.23
CA MET A 67 -5.77 14.62 -1.23
C MET A 67 -7.18 14.21 -1.63
N GLU A 68 -7.70 13.16 -0.99
CA GLU A 68 -9.13 12.86 -1.08
C GLU A 68 -9.97 14.01 -0.52
N PRO A 69 -11.21 14.23 -1.04
CA PRO A 69 -12.10 15.25 -0.50
C PRO A 69 -12.42 15.00 0.98
N ILE A 70 -12.23 16.01 1.81
CA ILE A 70 -12.43 15.94 3.26
C ILE A 70 -13.71 16.71 3.61
N GLY A 71 -14.72 16.04 4.16
CA GLY A 71 -15.98 16.71 4.48
C GLY A 71 -17.15 15.75 4.70
N GLU A 72 -18.35 16.34 4.79
CA GLU A 72 -19.60 15.60 5.00
C GLU A 72 -20.49 15.65 3.74
N GLY A 73 -21.07 14.49 3.39
CA GLY A 73 -22.01 14.37 2.27
C GLY A 73 -21.55 13.39 1.19
N ASP A 74 -21.93 13.67 -0.05
CA ASP A 74 -21.57 12.84 -1.20
C ASP A 74 -20.11 13.07 -1.61
N THR A 75 -19.24 12.21 -1.09
CA THR A 75 -17.79 12.24 -1.35
C THR A 75 -17.46 12.01 -2.82
N ILE A 76 -18.31 11.25 -3.54
CA ILE A 76 -18.13 10.99 -4.98
C ILE A 76 -18.49 12.24 -5.79
N ALA A 77 -19.55 12.95 -5.43
CA ALA A 77 -19.85 14.24 -6.04
C ALA A 77 -18.72 15.27 -5.81
N ALA A 78 -18.11 15.26 -4.60
CA ALA A 78 -16.95 16.10 -4.32
C ALA A 78 -15.72 15.69 -5.14
N PHE A 79 -15.46 14.39 -5.29
CA PHE A 79 -14.40 13.90 -6.18
C PHE A 79 -14.61 14.32 -7.62
N ASN A 80 -15.83 14.15 -8.16
CA ASN A 80 -16.15 14.58 -9.51
C ASN A 80 -15.94 16.10 -9.69
N LYS A 81 -16.28 16.89 -8.67
CA LYS A 81 -16.02 18.35 -8.68
C LYS A 81 -14.53 18.68 -8.76
N LEU A 82 -13.70 17.90 -8.09
CA LEU A 82 -12.23 18.03 -8.18
C LEU A 82 -11.73 17.63 -9.56
N VAL A 83 -12.24 16.54 -10.12
CA VAL A 83 -11.91 16.09 -11.49
C VAL A 83 -12.30 17.17 -12.53
N GLU A 84 -13.50 17.73 -12.45
CA GLU A 84 -13.92 18.85 -13.31
C GLU A 84 -12.91 20.01 -13.26
N TYR A 85 -12.52 20.41 -12.05
CA TYR A 85 -11.56 21.48 -11.87
C TYR A 85 -10.20 21.16 -12.53
N VAL A 86 -9.68 19.93 -12.33
CA VAL A 86 -8.39 19.51 -12.90
C VAL A 86 -8.45 19.47 -14.44
N CYS A 87 -9.57 18.99 -15.01
CA CYS A 87 -9.81 19.05 -16.45
C CYS A 87 -9.83 20.50 -16.99
N GLU A 88 -10.45 21.45 -16.26
CA GLU A 88 -10.48 22.86 -16.63
C GLU A 88 -9.07 23.47 -16.71
N ILE A 89 -8.20 23.14 -15.74
CA ILE A 89 -6.81 23.63 -15.71
C ILE A 89 -5.85 22.82 -16.58
N LYS A 90 -6.33 21.72 -17.20
CA LYS A 90 -5.59 20.86 -18.12
C LYS A 90 -4.31 20.26 -17.51
N GLU A 91 -4.38 19.83 -16.26
CA GLU A 91 -3.31 19.11 -15.61
C GLU A 91 -3.61 17.61 -15.54
N PRO A 92 -2.60 16.72 -15.54
CA PRO A 92 -2.79 15.32 -15.24
C PRO A 92 -3.30 15.12 -13.80
N PHE A 93 -4.32 14.31 -13.59
CA PHE A 93 -4.89 14.09 -12.27
C PHE A 93 -4.07 13.11 -11.45
N LYS A 94 -3.73 13.50 -10.23
CA LYS A 94 -2.97 12.67 -9.29
C LYS A 94 -3.44 12.90 -7.87
N MET A 95 -3.65 11.80 -7.12
CA MET A 95 -3.94 11.86 -5.69
C MET A 95 -2.91 11.04 -4.90
N ALA A 96 -2.65 11.45 -3.68
CA ALA A 96 -1.83 10.71 -2.71
C ALA A 96 -2.52 10.68 -1.34
N GLY A 97 -2.11 9.73 -0.50
CA GLY A 97 -2.68 9.58 0.84
C GLY A 97 -4.14 9.13 0.84
N VAL A 98 -4.63 8.56 -0.27
CA VAL A 98 -6.02 8.09 -0.39
C VAL A 98 -6.28 6.98 0.61
N SER A 99 -7.31 7.14 1.46
CA SER A 99 -7.70 6.15 2.46
C SER A 99 -8.28 4.88 1.83
N ALA A 100 -8.23 3.77 2.56
CA ALA A 100 -8.84 2.52 2.12
C ALA A 100 -10.35 2.66 1.91
N ASN A 101 -11.01 3.43 2.77
CA ASN A 101 -12.45 3.68 2.67
C ASN A 101 -12.80 4.49 1.41
N PHE A 102 -12.05 5.56 1.13
CA PHE A 102 -12.30 6.34 -0.09
C PHE A 102 -11.91 5.56 -1.35
N ALA A 103 -10.82 4.80 -1.31
CA ALA A 103 -10.43 3.89 -2.38
C ALA A 103 -11.56 2.91 -2.72
N GLU A 104 -12.22 2.33 -1.70
CA GLU A 104 -13.35 1.42 -1.90
C GLU A 104 -14.58 2.14 -2.47
N LYS A 105 -14.89 3.33 -1.96
CA LYS A 105 -15.97 4.15 -2.53
C LYS A 105 -15.74 4.49 -3.99
N LEU A 106 -14.51 4.87 -4.35
CA LEU A 106 -14.16 5.12 -5.76
C LEU A 106 -14.37 3.87 -6.61
N ARG A 107 -13.91 2.73 -6.16
CA ARG A 107 -14.01 1.46 -6.89
C ARG A 107 -15.45 1.04 -7.14
N THR A 108 -16.35 1.31 -6.19
CA THR A 108 -17.75 0.92 -6.28
C THR A 108 -18.62 1.91 -7.02
N SER A 109 -18.25 3.19 -7.06
CA SER A 109 -19.12 4.27 -7.54
C SER A 109 -18.72 4.87 -8.88
N ILE A 110 -17.45 4.72 -9.29
CA ILE A 110 -16.93 5.29 -10.53
C ILE A 110 -16.33 4.18 -11.37
N PRO A 111 -16.78 4.00 -12.61
CA PRO A 111 -16.04 3.15 -13.54
C PRO A 111 -14.64 3.74 -13.73
N PHE A 112 -13.60 2.98 -13.40
CA PHE A 112 -12.20 3.42 -13.40
C PHE A 112 -11.61 3.60 -14.82
N CYS A 113 -12.41 3.99 -15.79
CA CYS A 113 -11.92 4.36 -17.10
C CYS A 113 -11.01 5.58 -16.96
N GLY A 114 -9.70 5.37 -17.00
CA GLY A 114 -8.75 6.45 -17.03
C GLY A 114 -7.94 6.72 -15.75
N TYR A 115 -8.19 5.99 -14.65
CA TYR A 115 -7.43 6.14 -13.40
C TYR A 115 -6.84 4.82 -12.91
N TYR A 116 -5.62 4.88 -12.37
CA TYR A 116 -4.98 3.75 -11.69
C TYR A 116 -4.81 4.04 -10.21
N LEU A 117 -5.45 3.22 -9.39
CA LEU A 117 -5.39 3.29 -7.93
C LEU A 117 -4.53 2.14 -7.40
N TYR A 118 -3.41 2.43 -6.74
CA TYR A 118 -2.47 1.44 -6.25
C TYR A 118 -2.01 1.72 -4.83
N PRO A 119 -1.79 0.65 -4.01
CA PRO A 119 -1.27 0.80 -2.67
C PRO A 119 0.21 1.16 -2.69
N LYS A 120 0.61 2.17 -1.92
CA LYS A 120 2.02 2.57 -1.81
C LYS A 120 2.60 2.16 -0.46
N ARG A 121 3.13 0.93 -0.37
CA ARG A 121 3.59 0.31 0.87
C ARG A 121 4.55 1.19 1.71
N SER A 122 5.42 1.99 1.07
CA SER A 122 6.33 2.90 1.75
C SER A 122 5.64 4.05 2.49
N GLN A 123 4.36 4.28 2.19
CA GLN A 123 3.52 5.30 2.81
C GLN A 123 2.49 4.72 3.80
N PHE A 124 2.51 3.42 4.10
CA PHE A 124 1.61 2.83 5.09
C PHE A 124 1.99 3.26 6.49
N ASP A 125 1.02 3.76 7.25
CA ASP A 125 1.24 4.16 8.63
C ASP A 125 1.32 2.95 9.56
N TYR A 126 2.14 3.07 10.59
CA TYR A 126 2.33 2.07 11.62
C TYR A 126 1.47 2.41 12.83
N ILE A 127 0.40 1.65 13.03
CA ILE A 127 -0.54 1.81 14.15
C ILE A 127 -0.19 0.82 15.25
N TYR A 128 -0.05 1.33 16.46
CA TYR A 128 0.26 0.53 17.66
C TYR A 128 -0.88 0.62 18.67
N ASN A 129 -1.06 -0.45 19.44
CA ASN A 129 -1.86 -0.37 20.65
C ASN A 129 -1.07 0.44 21.69
N ALA A 130 -1.70 1.47 22.27
CA ALA A 130 -1.05 2.36 23.22
C ALA A 130 -0.60 1.62 24.49
N ASP A 131 -1.42 0.71 25.02
CA ASP A 131 -1.07 -0.07 26.22
C ASP A 131 0.12 -1.00 25.98
N GLN A 132 0.25 -1.51 24.76
CA GLN A 132 1.42 -2.29 24.37
C GLN A 132 2.70 -1.45 24.42
N LEU A 133 2.66 -0.19 23.98
CA LEU A 133 3.80 0.74 24.07
C LEU A 133 4.04 1.22 25.51
N ARG A 134 2.99 1.41 26.32
CA ARG A 134 3.08 1.79 27.75
C ARG A 134 3.72 0.70 28.57
N THR A 135 3.38 -0.56 28.35
CA THR A 135 3.83 -1.68 29.18
C THR A 135 5.02 -2.43 28.58
N LEU A 136 5.18 -2.37 27.26
CA LEU A 136 6.11 -3.20 26.47
C LEU A 136 5.98 -4.70 26.82
N ALA A 137 4.78 -5.16 27.12
CA ALA A 137 4.50 -6.54 27.58
C ALA A 137 4.80 -7.58 26.47
N GLY A 138 5.05 -8.83 26.90
CA GLY A 138 5.26 -9.96 26.02
C GLY A 138 6.72 -10.21 25.63
N LYS A 139 6.99 -11.43 25.13
CA LYS A 139 8.34 -11.91 24.78
C LYS A 139 8.96 -11.12 23.62
N LYS A 140 8.17 -10.76 22.62
CA LYS A 140 8.66 -10.03 21.43
C LYS A 140 9.19 -8.62 21.76
N LEU A 141 8.65 -7.97 22.81
CA LEU A 141 9.07 -6.65 23.26
C LEU A 141 10.14 -6.69 24.37
N GLN A 142 10.64 -7.86 24.76
CA GLN A 142 11.72 -7.99 25.73
C GLN A 142 12.97 -7.16 25.36
N PRO A 143 13.42 -7.10 24.09
CA PRO A 143 14.56 -6.24 23.73
C PRO A 143 14.29 -4.76 24.02
N LYS A 144 13.05 -4.27 23.83
CA LYS A 144 12.67 -2.88 24.11
C LYS A 144 12.69 -2.61 25.62
N ARG A 145 12.16 -3.52 26.43
CA ARG A 145 12.27 -3.41 27.91
C ARG A 145 13.73 -3.38 28.37
N ASN A 146 14.58 -4.19 27.74
CA ASN A 146 16.02 -4.17 28.04
C ASN A 146 16.64 -2.81 27.72
N HIS A 147 16.26 -2.16 26.60
CA HIS A 147 16.72 -0.81 26.27
C HIS A 147 16.30 0.20 27.35
N ILE A 148 15.05 0.15 27.78
CA ILE A 148 14.54 1.04 28.85
C ILE A 148 15.30 0.81 30.17
N ASN A 149 15.49 -0.46 30.55
CA ASN A 149 16.22 -0.81 31.77
C ASN A 149 17.70 -0.41 31.71
N THR A 150 18.31 -0.53 30.55
CA THR A 150 19.70 -0.08 30.33
C THR A 150 19.79 1.44 30.48
N PHE A 151 18.92 2.20 29.84
CA PHE A 151 18.90 3.65 29.96
C PHE A 151 18.75 4.10 31.44
N LYS A 152 17.79 3.51 32.18
CA LYS A 152 17.53 3.80 33.61
C LYS A 152 18.72 3.46 34.49
N LYS A 153 19.60 2.54 34.10
CA LYS A 153 20.81 2.20 34.85
C LYS A 153 21.97 3.13 34.53
N LEU A 154 22.06 3.62 33.29
CA LEU A 154 23.18 4.44 32.83
C LEU A 154 23.02 5.91 33.18
N TYR A 155 21.79 6.42 33.24
CA TYR A 155 21.56 7.85 33.31
C TYR A 155 20.57 8.24 34.41
N ASN A 156 20.89 9.35 35.09
CA ASN A 156 19.89 10.11 35.86
C ASN A 156 19.15 11.03 34.90
N PHE A 157 17.86 10.91 34.85
CA PHE A 157 17.07 11.65 33.87
C PHE A 157 15.85 12.32 34.49
N THR A 158 15.41 13.38 33.86
CA THR A 158 14.14 14.08 34.17
C THR A 158 13.34 14.25 32.87
N THR A 159 12.05 14.47 33.01
CA THR A 159 11.17 14.79 31.90
C THR A 159 10.31 15.98 32.19
N GLU A 160 10.01 16.76 31.17
CA GLU A 160 9.04 17.83 31.26
C GLU A 160 8.19 17.93 29.97
N PRO A 161 6.98 18.50 30.07
CA PRO A 161 6.17 18.74 28.86
C PRO A 161 6.92 19.63 27.88
N LEU A 162 6.97 19.21 26.63
CA LEU A 162 7.56 20.01 25.56
C LEU A 162 6.66 21.23 25.26
N SER A 163 7.27 22.36 24.99
CA SER A 163 6.60 23.61 24.63
C SER A 163 7.44 24.42 23.64
N ALA A 164 6.91 25.51 23.11
CA ALA A 164 7.62 26.42 22.22
C ALA A 164 8.94 26.97 22.79
N THR A 165 9.06 27.06 24.13
CA THR A 165 10.28 27.56 24.82
C THR A 165 11.50 26.66 24.61
N HIS A 166 11.29 25.39 24.31
CA HIS A 166 12.36 24.39 24.05
C HIS A 166 12.95 24.47 22.63
N LYS A 167 12.47 25.39 21.78
CA LYS A 167 12.87 25.46 20.35
C LYS A 167 14.39 25.44 20.16
N ALA A 168 15.13 26.23 20.93
CA ALA A 168 16.58 26.32 20.78
C ALA A 168 17.30 25.00 21.08
N GLU A 169 16.90 24.30 22.14
CA GLU A 169 17.46 23.01 22.54
C GLU A 169 17.08 21.90 21.56
N VAL A 170 15.83 21.91 21.08
CA VAL A 170 15.33 20.98 20.06
C VAL A 170 16.14 21.11 18.78
N LEU A 171 16.33 22.31 18.25
CA LEU A 171 17.11 22.54 17.04
C LEU A 171 18.59 22.18 17.22
N LYS A 172 19.15 22.43 18.40
CA LYS A 172 20.52 22.01 18.72
C LYS A 172 20.65 20.46 18.68
N LEU A 173 19.71 19.73 19.28
CA LEU A 173 19.73 18.26 19.24
C LEU A 173 19.60 17.72 17.82
N VAL A 174 18.74 18.34 17.00
CA VAL A 174 18.58 17.97 15.57
C VAL A 174 19.88 18.18 14.80
N GLU A 175 20.62 19.27 15.06
CA GLU A 175 21.92 19.55 14.45
C GLU A 175 22.98 18.54 14.87
N GLU A 176 23.09 18.22 16.16
CA GLU A 176 24.00 17.21 16.69
C GLU A 176 23.74 15.81 16.06
N TRP A 177 22.48 15.50 15.81
CA TRP A 177 22.10 14.23 15.16
C TRP A 177 22.57 14.17 13.70
N ARG A 178 22.56 15.30 12.99
CA ARG A 178 23.11 15.42 11.64
C ARG A 178 24.63 15.18 11.62
N GLU A 179 25.36 15.87 12.51
CA GLU A 179 26.82 15.79 12.59
C GLU A 179 27.30 14.36 12.91
N GLY A 180 26.51 13.57 13.61
CA GLY A 180 26.79 12.18 13.93
C GLY A 180 26.61 11.19 12.76
N LYS A 181 26.20 11.65 11.55
CA LYS A 181 25.97 10.79 10.37
C LYS A 181 26.91 11.16 9.22
N GLU A 182 27.84 10.25 8.86
CA GLU A 182 28.85 10.46 7.79
C GLU A 182 28.24 10.64 6.38
N ASN A 183 27.00 10.16 6.11
CA ASN A 183 26.35 10.23 4.80
C ASN A 183 24.89 10.71 4.94
N ALA A 184 24.65 11.80 5.69
CA ALA A 184 23.33 12.36 5.78
C ALA A 184 22.91 13.01 4.44
N ASP A 185 21.71 12.70 3.98
CA ASP A 185 21.05 13.48 2.94
C ASP A 185 20.78 14.89 3.49
N LEU A 186 21.60 15.83 3.10
CA LEU A 186 21.57 17.21 3.60
C LEU A 186 20.28 17.93 3.23
N GLU A 187 19.67 17.63 2.08
CA GLU A 187 18.43 18.22 1.65
C GLU A 187 17.25 17.69 2.48
N ALA A 188 17.16 16.37 2.65
CA ALA A 188 16.13 15.76 3.49
C ALA A 188 16.24 16.21 4.94
N TYR A 189 17.47 16.34 5.47
CA TYR A 189 17.72 16.88 6.80
C TYR A 189 17.23 18.32 6.94
N GLU A 190 17.58 19.20 6.01
CA GLU A 190 17.19 20.62 6.09
C GLU A 190 15.66 20.78 5.97
N CYS A 191 15.01 19.95 5.16
CA CYS A 191 13.56 19.92 5.07
C CYS A 191 12.93 19.51 6.41
N GLU A 192 13.44 18.46 7.05
CA GLU A 192 12.96 18.01 8.37
C GLU A 192 13.22 19.07 9.45
N ARG A 193 14.41 19.67 9.47
CA ARG A 193 14.76 20.75 10.41
C ARG A 193 13.79 21.92 10.32
N ARG A 194 13.45 22.37 9.10
CA ARG A 194 12.46 23.43 8.87
C ARG A 194 11.07 23.03 9.32
N ALA A 195 10.67 21.79 9.10
CA ALA A 195 9.37 21.30 9.58
C ALA A 195 9.30 21.30 11.11
N ILE A 196 10.38 20.88 11.79
CA ILE A 196 10.49 20.92 13.25
C ILE A 196 10.47 22.37 13.75
N GLU A 197 11.25 23.26 13.14
CA GLU A 197 11.29 24.68 13.49
C GLU A 197 9.90 25.31 13.40
N ARG A 198 9.20 25.08 12.29
CA ARG A 198 7.83 25.58 12.06
C ARG A 198 6.83 25.00 13.06
N GLY A 199 6.96 23.72 13.43
CA GLY A 199 6.18 23.10 14.47
C GLY A 199 6.39 23.74 15.85
N MET A 200 7.65 24.00 16.22
CA MET A 200 8.00 24.64 17.48
C MET A 200 7.53 26.11 17.53
N ASP A 201 7.59 26.84 16.41
CA ASP A 201 7.10 28.22 16.34
C ASP A 201 5.57 28.33 16.49
N ASN A 202 4.85 27.28 16.16
CA ASN A 202 3.38 27.24 16.18
C ASN A 202 2.84 26.18 17.15
N PHE A 203 3.61 25.77 18.14
CA PHE A 203 3.36 24.61 18.99
C PHE A 203 1.94 24.59 19.57
N ASP A 204 1.57 25.69 20.24
CA ASP A 204 0.25 25.82 20.87
C ASP A 204 -0.86 26.01 19.83
N ALA A 205 -0.59 26.82 18.80
CA ALA A 205 -1.55 27.07 17.72
C ALA A 205 -1.87 25.80 16.90
N LEU A 206 -0.92 24.86 16.80
CA LEU A 206 -1.12 23.53 16.19
C LEU A 206 -1.71 22.51 17.14
N GLY A 207 -1.90 22.83 18.43
CA GLY A 207 -2.36 21.91 19.46
C GLY A 207 -1.42 20.73 19.67
N LEU A 208 -0.13 20.95 19.48
CA LEU A 208 0.88 19.92 19.69
C LEU A 208 1.01 19.58 21.18
N GLN A 209 1.28 18.32 21.45
CA GLN A 209 1.63 17.80 22.75
C GLN A 209 2.94 17.03 22.63
N GLY A 210 3.83 17.20 23.57
CA GLY A 210 5.13 16.58 23.49
C GLY A 210 5.79 16.39 24.86
N LEU A 211 6.94 15.70 24.82
CA LEU A 211 7.76 15.42 26.00
C LEU A 211 9.23 15.68 25.69
N ALA A 212 9.91 16.33 26.60
CA ALA A 212 11.36 16.48 26.62
C ALA A 212 11.97 15.53 27.65
N LEU A 213 13.06 14.87 27.31
CA LEU A 213 13.84 13.99 28.17
C LEU A 213 15.24 14.59 28.36
N TYR A 214 15.61 14.85 29.61
CA TYR A 214 16.90 15.41 29.97
C TYR A 214 17.78 14.40 30.71
N VAL A 215 19.06 14.44 30.43
CA VAL A 215 20.11 13.72 31.17
C VAL A 215 21.16 14.73 31.58
N ASP A 216 21.40 14.84 32.90
CA ASP A 216 22.38 15.78 33.51
C ASP A 216 22.20 17.25 33.02
N GLY A 217 20.97 17.64 32.73
CA GLY A 217 20.59 18.98 32.26
C GLY A 217 20.68 19.20 30.75
N ASP A 218 21.16 18.23 29.97
CA ASP A 218 21.16 18.26 28.51
C ASP A 218 19.90 17.59 27.95
N LEU A 219 19.32 18.16 26.89
CA LEU A 219 18.20 17.52 26.16
C LEU A 219 18.71 16.25 25.46
N ALA A 220 18.31 15.10 25.99
CA ALA A 220 18.71 13.77 25.49
C ALA A 220 17.75 13.22 24.42
N ALA A 221 16.47 13.60 24.47
CA ALA A 221 15.49 13.25 23.45
C ALA A 221 14.24 14.14 23.58
N PHE A 222 13.51 14.24 22.47
CA PHE A 222 12.18 14.86 22.47
C PHE A 222 11.25 14.15 21.51
N THR A 223 9.95 14.32 21.73
CA THR A 223 8.91 13.87 20.81
C THR A 223 7.72 14.82 20.92
N TYR A 224 7.00 14.97 19.80
CA TYR A 224 5.70 15.65 19.80
C TYR A 224 4.78 15.10 18.72
N GLY A 225 3.50 15.37 18.91
CA GLY A 225 2.45 14.97 18.00
C GLY A 225 1.14 15.68 18.29
N SER A 226 0.07 15.22 17.69
CA SER A 226 -1.29 15.74 17.86
C SER A 226 -2.34 14.64 17.87
N ALA A 227 -3.51 14.92 18.46
CA ALA A 227 -4.64 14.03 18.37
C ALA A 227 -5.27 14.09 16.96
N ILE A 228 -5.63 12.94 16.40
CA ILE A 228 -6.46 12.90 15.19
C ILE A 228 -7.94 12.77 15.55
N ASN A 229 -8.21 11.97 16.56
CA ASN A 229 -9.56 11.74 17.09
C ASN A 229 -9.47 11.41 18.58
N ASN A 230 -10.61 11.07 19.20
CA ASN A 230 -10.68 10.81 20.63
C ASN A 230 -9.91 9.56 21.09
N SER A 231 -9.52 8.67 20.18
CA SER A 231 -8.88 7.39 20.52
C SER A 231 -7.48 7.20 19.92
N THR A 232 -7.07 8.05 18.97
CA THR A 232 -5.80 7.91 18.24
C THR A 232 -4.97 9.18 18.36
N PHE A 233 -3.70 9.01 18.75
CA PHE A 233 -2.70 10.06 18.81
C PHE A 233 -1.60 9.81 17.77
N TRP A 234 -1.16 10.87 17.06
CA TRP A 234 -0.05 10.82 16.12
C TRP A 234 1.23 11.36 16.70
N ILE A 235 2.30 10.63 16.49
CA ILE A 235 3.66 11.09 16.74
C ILE A 235 4.25 11.59 15.42
N HIS A 236 4.42 12.90 15.30
CA HIS A 236 4.98 13.55 14.11
C HIS A 236 6.50 13.53 14.12
N ILE A 237 7.10 13.85 15.28
CA ILE A 237 8.54 13.86 15.43
C ILE A 237 8.94 13.11 16.71
N GLU A 238 9.95 12.26 16.58
CA GLU A 238 10.61 11.58 17.68
C GLU A 238 12.11 11.55 17.40
N LYS A 239 12.90 12.21 18.24
CA LYS A 239 14.36 12.30 18.10
C LYS A 239 15.07 12.01 19.41
N GLY A 240 16.23 11.35 19.32
CA GLY A 240 17.10 11.09 20.44
C GLY A 240 18.54 11.41 20.10
N SER A 241 19.27 11.94 21.06
CA SER A 241 20.70 12.24 20.93
C SER A 241 21.52 10.97 20.76
N VAL A 242 22.48 11.01 19.85
CA VAL A 242 23.47 9.93 19.67
C VAL A 242 24.41 9.78 20.87
N ARG A 243 24.53 10.82 21.71
CA ARG A 243 25.35 10.81 22.92
C ARG A 243 24.78 9.93 24.04
N TYR A 244 23.46 9.76 24.06
CA TYR A 244 22.76 9.03 25.12
C TYR A 244 22.17 7.74 24.55
N GLU A 245 22.85 6.63 24.81
CA GLU A 245 22.44 5.32 24.29
C GLU A 245 21.01 4.99 24.71
N ARG A 246 20.18 4.51 23.76
CA ARG A 246 18.78 4.12 23.98
C ARG A 246 17.79 5.27 24.25
N SER A 247 18.20 6.52 24.08
CA SER A 247 17.34 7.69 24.27
C SER A 247 16.07 7.64 23.42
N PHE A 248 16.13 7.18 22.17
CA PHE A 248 14.95 6.95 21.32
C PHE A 248 13.95 5.96 21.92
N ALA A 249 14.41 4.84 22.45
CA ALA A 249 13.52 3.86 23.05
C ALA A 249 12.89 4.43 24.33
N MET A 250 13.68 5.19 25.09
CA MET A 250 13.25 5.78 26.36
C MET A 250 12.18 6.85 26.16
N ILE A 251 12.38 7.78 25.20
CA ILE A 251 11.39 8.85 24.94
C ILE A 251 10.07 8.27 24.44
N ASN A 252 10.12 7.26 23.55
CA ASN A 252 8.94 6.56 23.07
C ASN A 252 8.13 5.95 24.23
N TYR A 253 8.80 5.22 25.11
CA TYR A 253 8.19 4.62 26.30
C TYR A 253 7.58 5.66 27.24
N LEU A 254 8.33 6.71 27.54
CA LEU A 254 7.89 7.77 28.47
C LEU A 254 6.70 8.53 27.89
N PHE A 255 6.73 8.88 26.61
CA PHE A 255 5.64 9.62 25.98
C PHE A 255 4.37 8.79 25.87
N ALA A 256 4.46 7.50 25.51
CA ALA A 256 3.30 6.62 25.54
C ALA A 256 2.62 6.55 26.91
N ASN A 257 3.43 6.62 28.00
CA ASN A 257 2.91 6.65 29.38
C ASN A 257 2.41 8.04 29.81
N ALA A 258 2.88 9.12 29.20
CA ALA A 258 2.43 10.48 29.49
C ALA A 258 1.12 10.83 28.76
N LEU A 259 0.80 10.14 27.67
CA LEU A 259 -0.44 10.36 26.92
C LEU A 259 -1.67 9.92 27.76
N PRO A 260 -2.78 10.69 27.69
CA PRO A 260 -4.05 10.31 28.30
C PRO A 260 -4.52 8.90 27.90
N GLU A 261 -5.16 8.19 28.84
CA GLU A 261 -5.63 6.81 28.64
C GLU A 261 -6.69 6.67 27.54
N GLN A 262 -7.39 7.74 27.21
CA GLN A 262 -8.36 7.77 26.10
C GLN A 262 -7.73 7.39 24.77
N TYR A 263 -6.44 7.64 24.57
CA TYR A 263 -5.74 7.23 23.37
C TYR A 263 -5.39 5.75 23.44
N CYS A 264 -6.21 4.94 22.76
CA CYS A 264 -6.03 3.50 22.62
C CYS A 264 -5.01 3.14 21.56
N TYR A 265 -4.81 4.04 20.58
CA TYR A 265 -3.92 3.84 19.44
C TYR A 265 -2.90 4.97 19.31
N ILE A 266 -1.70 4.58 18.88
CA ILE A 266 -0.62 5.52 18.54
C ILE A 266 -0.21 5.24 17.09
N ASN A 267 -0.35 6.26 16.23
CA ASN A 267 0.18 6.25 14.88
C ASN A 267 1.60 6.86 14.90
N ARG A 268 2.57 6.15 14.33
CA ARG A 268 3.97 6.60 14.21
C ARG A 268 4.37 6.79 12.76
N GLU A 269 3.44 7.13 11.91
CA GLU A 269 3.62 7.44 10.49
C GLU A 269 4.27 6.31 9.67
N GLU A 270 4.66 6.60 8.43
CA GLU A 270 5.20 5.65 7.46
C GLU A 270 6.72 5.42 7.59
N ASP A 271 7.23 4.44 6.82
CA ASP A 271 8.66 4.10 6.77
C ASP A 271 9.43 4.74 5.60
N LEU A 272 8.76 5.47 4.72
CA LEU A 272 9.30 6.14 3.53
C LEU A 272 10.09 5.20 2.58
N GLY A 273 9.97 3.88 2.76
CA GLY A 273 10.76 2.88 2.03
C GLY A 273 12.18 2.66 2.59
N ILE A 274 12.52 3.30 3.70
CA ILE A 274 13.84 3.18 4.34
C ILE A 274 13.87 1.92 5.21
N GLN A 275 14.71 0.94 4.84
CA GLN A 275 14.75 -0.37 5.50
C GLN A 275 15.02 -0.27 7.01
N GLY A 276 15.97 0.54 7.44
CA GLY A 276 16.30 0.72 8.85
C GLY A 276 15.14 1.31 9.67
N LEU A 277 14.36 2.24 9.06
CA LEU A 277 13.17 2.81 9.69
C LEU A 277 12.04 1.76 9.75
N ARG A 278 11.86 0.98 8.68
CA ARG A 278 10.93 -0.14 8.64
C ARG A 278 11.19 -1.16 9.73
N ASP A 279 12.44 -1.61 9.86
CA ASP A 279 12.85 -2.59 10.87
C ASP A 279 12.65 -2.04 12.30
N ALA A 280 13.00 -0.76 12.51
CA ALA A 280 12.78 -0.09 13.78
C ALA A 280 11.28 -0.06 14.14
N LYS A 281 10.40 0.33 13.20
CA LYS A 281 8.95 0.40 13.42
C LYS A 281 8.34 -1.00 13.62
N LEU A 282 8.67 -1.98 12.79
CA LEU A 282 8.19 -3.36 12.94
C LEU A 282 8.64 -4.00 14.27
N SER A 283 9.81 -3.63 14.79
CA SER A 283 10.31 -4.17 16.06
C SER A 283 9.46 -3.83 17.28
N TYR A 284 8.56 -2.85 17.18
CA TYR A 284 7.57 -2.50 18.21
C TYR A 284 6.23 -3.23 18.04
N GLN A 285 6.13 -4.15 17.06
CA GLN A 285 4.95 -5.00 16.81
C GLN A 285 3.68 -4.18 16.58
N PRO A 286 3.59 -3.41 15.48
CA PRO A 286 2.37 -2.67 15.15
C PRO A 286 1.19 -3.65 15.03
N ILE A 287 0.03 -3.22 15.48
CA ILE A 287 -1.21 -4.01 15.36
C ILE A 287 -1.80 -3.94 13.95
N MET A 288 -1.47 -2.86 13.22
CA MET A 288 -1.96 -2.64 11.87
C MET A 288 -0.95 -1.79 11.08
N LEU A 289 -0.84 -2.08 9.81
CA LEU A 289 -0.27 -1.20 8.80
C LEU A 289 -1.44 -0.56 8.06
N TYR A 290 -1.71 0.72 8.34
CA TYR A 290 -2.82 1.44 7.72
C TYR A 290 -2.52 1.71 6.25
N PRO A 291 -3.29 1.12 5.30
CA PRO A 291 -2.97 1.23 3.89
C PRO A 291 -3.32 2.62 3.34
N LYS A 292 -2.40 3.17 2.55
CA LYS A 292 -2.60 4.41 1.78
C LYS A 292 -2.39 4.12 0.30
N PHE A 293 -3.22 4.73 -0.53
CA PHE A 293 -3.22 4.54 -1.97
C PHE A 293 -2.82 5.83 -2.67
N SER A 294 -2.28 5.66 -3.87
CA SER A 294 -2.12 6.74 -4.83
C SER A 294 -3.03 6.48 -6.01
N LEU A 295 -3.61 7.55 -6.57
CA LEU A 295 -4.39 7.52 -7.80
C LEU A 295 -3.67 8.39 -8.82
N ILE A 296 -3.50 7.86 -10.02
CA ILE A 296 -2.95 8.60 -11.16
C ILE A 296 -3.87 8.47 -12.36
N GLU A 297 -3.99 9.53 -13.14
CA GLU A 297 -4.65 9.50 -14.43
C GLU A 297 -3.80 8.73 -15.44
N ILE A 298 -4.45 7.85 -16.19
CA ILE A 298 -3.81 7.06 -17.24
C ILE A 298 -4.01 7.72 -18.61
N LEU A 299 -5.19 8.34 -18.79
CA LEU A 299 -5.58 9.02 -20.02
C LEU A 299 -5.08 10.47 -19.96
N GLY A 300 -4.14 10.83 -20.82
CA GLY A 300 -3.67 12.21 -20.93
C GLY A 300 -2.15 12.39 -20.89
N ASN A 301 -1.39 11.32 -20.65
CA ASN A 301 0.07 11.41 -20.70
C ASN A 301 0.58 11.04 -22.10
N GLU A 302 0.27 11.89 -23.08
CA GLU A 302 0.66 11.67 -24.48
C GLU A 302 2.18 11.50 -24.65
N GLU A 303 3.00 12.23 -23.87
CA GLU A 303 4.46 12.09 -23.92
C GLU A 303 4.90 10.68 -23.48
N LYS A 304 4.32 10.15 -22.42
CA LYS A 304 4.66 8.80 -21.92
C LYS A 304 4.15 7.71 -22.87
N VAL A 305 2.99 7.90 -23.47
CA VAL A 305 2.45 7.00 -24.51
C VAL A 305 3.39 6.98 -25.70
N GLU A 306 3.87 8.13 -26.18
CA GLU A 306 4.83 8.21 -27.28
C GLU A 306 6.21 7.62 -26.90
N GLU A 307 6.66 7.77 -25.67
CA GLU A 307 7.88 7.13 -25.16
C GLU A 307 7.75 5.60 -25.18
N ILE A 308 6.62 5.07 -24.69
CA ILE A 308 6.34 3.63 -24.70
C ILE A 308 6.28 3.09 -26.13
N LYS A 309 5.56 3.77 -27.05
CA LYS A 309 5.46 3.37 -28.45
C LYS A 309 6.80 3.31 -29.16
N ARG A 310 7.75 4.16 -28.81
CA ARG A 310 9.10 4.23 -29.41
C ARG A 310 10.08 3.23 -28.82
N SER A 311 9.76 2.59 -27.70
CA SER A 311 10.69 1.62 -27.11
C SER A 311 10.81 0.38 -27.99
N THR A 312 12.04 -0.08 -28.20
CA THR A 312 12.31 -1.33 -28.96
C THR A 312 11.58 -2.52 -28.34
N GLU A 313 11.50 -2.56 -27.03
CA GLU A 313 10.80 -3.61 -26.28
C GLU A 313 9.28 -3.61 -26.56
N ALA A 314 8.64 -2.43 -26.59
CA ALA A 314 7.22 -2.32 -26.89
C ALA A 314 6.91 -2.82 -28.30
N VAL A 315 7.76 -2.53 -29.27
CA VAL A 315 7.63 -3.01 -30.65
C VAL A 315 7.74 -4.54 -30.70
N GLU A 316 8.75 -5.13 -30.04
CA GLU A 316 8.90 -6.58 -30.00
C GLU A 316 7.70 -7.27 -29.34
N ILE A 317 7.15 -6.69 -28.27
CA ILE A 317 5.98 -7.22 -27.58
C ILE A 317 4.73 -7.07 -28.43
N ALA A 318 4.53 -5.93 -29.11
CA ALA A 318 3.42 -5.75 -30.03
C ALA A 318 3.43 -6.80 -31.16
N MET A 319 4.60 -7.10 -31.72
CA MET A 319 4.76 -8.14 -32.72
C MET A 319 4.43 -9.53 -32.18
N LEU A 320 4.90 -9.85 -30.96
CA LEU A 320 4.61 -11.13 -30.29
C LEU A 320 3.12 -11.22 -29.94
N TRP A 321 2.50 -10.12 -29.51
CA TRP A 321 1.08 -10.05 -29.21
C TRP A 321 0.22 -10.33 -30.44
N ARG A 322 0.51 -9.67 -31.58
CA ARG A 322 -0.16 -9.91 -32.86
C ARG A 322 -0.07 -11.39 -33.28
N GLU A 323 1.11 -11.97 -33.14
CA GLU A 323 1.34 -13.38 -33.48
C GLU A 323 0.57 -14.35 -32.57
N ALA A 324 0.35 -13.98 -31.30
CA ALA A 324 -0.25 -14.85 -30.31
C ALA A 324 -1.79 -14.76 -30.24
N PHE A 325 -2.37 -13.57 -30.44
CA PHE A 325 -3.77 -13.28 -30.17
C PHE A 325 -4.58 -12.87 -31.41
N ASP A 326 -3.93 -12.57 -32.52
CA ASP A 326 -4.57 -12.11 -33.76
C ASP A 326 -5.43 -10.84 -33.59
N ASP A 327 -5.06 -9.99 -32.63
CA ASP A 327 -5.73 -8.73 -32.35
C ASP A 327 -5.34 -7.67 -33.41
N ASP A 328 -6.22 -6.69 -33.63
CA ASP A 328 -5.95 -5.58 -34.55
C ASP A 328 -4.95 -4.56 -33.95
N GLU A 329 -4.48 -3.65 -34.83
CA GLU A 329 -3.46 -2.68 -34.43
C GLU A 329 -3.93 -1.71 -33.33
N GLU A 330 -5.19 -1.33 -33.36
CA GLU A 330 -5.77 -0.42 -32.36
C GLU A 330 -5.81 -1.09 -30.98
N THR A 331 -6.27 -2.33 -30.92
CA THR A 331 -6.30 -3.13 -29.69
C THR A 331 -4.89 -3.35 -29.13
N ILE A 332 -3.92 -3.69 -29.97
CA ILE A 332 -2.52 -3.86 -29.58
C ILE A 332 -1.93 -2.55 -29.06
N GLU A 333 -2.19 -1.44 -29.73
CA GLU A 333 -1.73 -0.12 -29.29
C GLU A 333 -2.32 0.26 -27.94
N GLN A 334 -3.62 0.08 -27.74
CA GLN A 334 -4.28 0.35 -26.46
C GLN A 334 -3.70 -0.53 -25.35
N TYR A 335 -3.47 -1.81 -25.61
CA TYR A 335 -2.84 -2.69 -24.65
C TYR A 335 -1.45 -2.20 -24.25
N ILE A 336 -0.57 -1.98 -25.22
CA ILE A 336 0.83 -1.58 -24.98
C ILE A 336 0.91 -0.22 -24.24
N THR A 337 0.03 0.71 -24.60
CA THR A 337 0.16 2.10 -24.12
C THR A 337 -0.68 2.40 -22.90
N LYS A 338 -1.82 1.73 -22.71
CA LYS A 338 -2.76 2.03 -21.64
C LYS A 338 -2.82 0.95 -20.56
N ILE A 339 -2.81 -0.32 -20.95
CA ILE A 339 -3.04 -1.43 -20.01
C ILE A 339 -1.72 -1.94 -19.43
N ARG A 340 -0.77 -2.30 -20.29
CA ARG A 340 0.50 -2.88 -19.87
C ARG A 340 1.29 -2.04 -18.85
N PRO A 341 1.34 -0.70 -18.95
CA PRO A 341 2.02 0.13 -17.95
C PRO A 341 1.43 0.08 -16.54
N LEU A 342 0.21 -0.44 -16.39
CA LEU A 342 -0.47 -0.57 -15.09
C LEU A 342 -0.03 -1.81 -14.31
N GLY A 343 0.52 -2.78 -15.01
CA GLY A 343 0.95 -4.06 -14.48
C GLY A 343 2.46 -4.14 -14.30
N LYS A 344 2.90 -5.32 -13.86
CA LYS A 344 4.30 -5.71 -13.88
C LYS A 344 4.51 -6.68 -15.02
N SER A 345 5.31 -6.28 -16.00
CA SER A 345 5.63 -7.10 -17.14
C SER A 345 6.74 -8.09 -16.84
N TYR A 346 6.56 -9.30 -17.33
CA TYR A 346 7.52 -10.40 -17.31
C TYR A 346 7.89 -10.73 -18.74
N ILE A 347 9.19 -10.76 -19.01
CA ILE A 347 9.75 -11.01 -20.34
C ILE A 347 10.79 -12.11 -20.22
N LEU A 348 10.69 -13.10 -21.08
CA LEU A 348 11.74 -14.10 -21.24
C LEU A 348 12.44 -13.87 -22.58
N ARG A 349 13.76 -13.80 -22.53
CA ARG A 349 14.59 -13.62 -23.72
C ARG A 349 15.38 -14.91 -24.03
N ASP A 350 15.49 -15.19 -25.33
CA ASP A 350 16.50 -16.11 -25.84
C ASP A 350 17.50 -15.28 -26.64
N ARG A 351 18.72 -15.15 -26.12
CA ARG A 351 19.70 -14.16 -26.56
C ARG A 351 19.11 -12.74 -26.46
N ASP A 352 19.00 -12.03 -27.58
CA ASP A 352 18.48 -10.65 -27.61
C ASP A 352 16.98 -10.56 -27.93
N ALA A 353 16.34 -11.66 -28.36
CA ALA A 353 14.94 -11.66 -28.78
C ALA A 353 13.99 -11.96 -27.60
N ILE A 354 12.89 -11.21 -27.49
CA ILE A 354 11.78 -11.56 -26.60
C ILE A 354 11.06 -12.78 -27.18
N VAL A 355 11.04 -13.88 -26.42
CA VAL A 355 10.43 -15.15 -26.85
C VAL A 355 9.16 -15.50 -26.09
N ALA A 356 8.97 -14.93 -24.90
CA ALA A 356 7.73 -15.04 -24.14
C ALA A 356 7.49 -13.79 -23.29
N THR A 357 6.23 -13.45 -23.06
CA THR A 357 5.81 -12.32 -22.23
C THR A 357 4.53 -12.67 -21.48
N ALA A 358 4.33 -12.02 -20.33
CA ALA A 358 3.07 -11.96 -19.60
C ALA A 358 3.06 -10.70 -18.75
N ASP A 359 1.89 -10.17 -18.49
CA ASP A 359 1.71 -9.06 -17.59
C ASP A 359 0.92 -9.50 -16.36
N MET A 360 1.26 -8.94 -15.20
CA MET A 360 0.67 -9.28 -13.92
C MET A 360 0.11 -8.03 -13.26
N PHE A 361 -1.15 -8.08 -12.89
CA PHE A 361 -1.86 -7.02 -12.20
C PHE A 361 -2.22 -7.49 -10.80
N ASN A 362 -1.79 -6.75 -9.78
CA ASN A 362 -2.04 -7.10 -8.39
C ASN A 362 -3.30 -6.41 -7.88
N PHE A 363 -4.15 -7.20 -7.24
CA PHE A 363 -5.38 -6.74 -6.62
C PHE A 363 -5.35 -7.00 -5.12
N VAL A 364 -5.94 -6.10 -4.37
CA VAL A 364 -6.28 -6.32 -2.97
C VAL A 364 -7.79 -6.31 -2.90
N GLY A 365 -8.41 -7.48 -2.87
CA GLY A 365 -9.84 -7.66 -2.69
C GLY A 365 -10.22 -7.78 -1.22
N SER A 366 -11.53 -7.87 -0.93
CA SER A 366 -12.07 -8.20 0.39
C SER A 366 -11.54 -9.54 0.93
N CYS A 367 -11.07 -10.39 0.04
CA CYS A 367 -10.56 -11.73 0.29
C CYS A 367 -9.03 -11.86 0.07
N GLY A 368 -8.23 -10.83 0.38
CA GLY A 368 -6.78 -10.90 0.36
C GLY A 368 -6.12 -10.49 -0.96
N LYS A 369 -4.83 -10.85 -1.13
CA LYS A 369 -4.02 -10.47 -2.30
C LYS A 369 -4.20 -11.48 -3.42
N CYS A 370 -4.87 -11.09 -4.50
CA CYS A 370 -4.97 -11.84 -5.74
C CYS A 370 -4.19 -11.13 -6.86
N SER A 371 -3.63 -11.89 -7.79
CA SER A 371 -2.96 -11.34 -8.96
C SER A 371 -3.61 -11.89 -10.23
N TYR A 372 -3.89 -11.01 -11.18
CA TYR A 372 -4.38 -11.39 -12.50
C TYR A 372 -3.21 -11.46 -13.48
N ILE A 373 -3.06 -12.61 -14.13
CA ILE A 373 -2.04 -12.84 -15.15
C ILE A 373 -2.71 -12.68 -16.51
N TYR A 374 -2.19 -11.78 -17.31
CA TYR A 374 -2.78 -11.39 -18.59
C TYR A 374 -1.75 -11.43 -19.72
N GLY A 375 -2.20 -11.67 -20.95
CA GLY A 375 -1.35 -11.59 -22.13
C GLY A 375 -0.19 -12.59 -22.13
N VAL A 376 -0.41 -13.81 -21.62
CA VAL A 376 0.63 -14.86 -21.64
C VAL A 376 0.85 -15.32 -23.06
N ALA A 377 1.97 -14.95 -23.65
CA ALA A 377 2.30 -15.25 -25.03
C ALA A 377 3.69 -15.88 -25.15
N THR A 378 3.84 -16.82 -26.06
CA THR A 378 5.13 -17.39 -26.48
C THR A 378 5.19 -17.38 -27.99
N LYS A 379 6.27 -16.81 -28.53
CA LYS A 379 6.55 -16.72 -29.96
C LYS A 379 6.43 -18.10 -30.62
N THR A 380 5.79 -18.19 -31.78
CA THR A 380 5.40 -19.45 -32.42
C THR A 380 6.58 -20.41 -32.59
N ASP A 381 7.70 -19.93 -33.08
CA ASP A 381 8.91 -20.75 -33.30
C ASP A 381 9.56 -21.27 -32.00
N TYR A 382 9.13 -20.74 -30.85
CA TYR A 382 9.64 -21.09 -29.51
C TYR A 382 8.64 -21.90 -28.69
N ARG A 383 7.43 -22.14 -29.19
CA ARG A 383 6.43 -22.98 -28.53
C ARG A 383 6.91 -24.44 -28.42
N GLY A 384 6.43 -25.14 -27.40
CA GLY A 384 6.82 -26.52 -27.13
C GLY A 384 8.22 -26.71 -26.52
N ARG A 385 9.03 -25.64 -26.39
CA ARG A 385 10.40 -25.68 -25.83
C ARG A 385 10.49 -25.34 -24.34
N GLY A 386 9.37 -25.18 -23.66
CA GLY A 386 9.31 -24.92 -22.21
C GLY A 386 9.38 -23.46 -21.79
N TYR A 387 9.50 -22.48 -22.71
CA TYR A 387 9.60 -21.05 -22.35
C TYR A 387 8.36 -20.53 -21.60
N GLY A 388 7.16 -20.87 -22.04
CA GLY A 388 5.94 -20.48 -21.31
C GLY A 388 5.88 -21.05 -19.89
N LYS A 389 6.33 -22.30 -19.71
CA LYS A 389 6.42 -22.92 -18.39
C LYS A 389 7.45 -22.22 -17.49
N ALA A 390 8.61 -21.84 -18.04
CA ALA A 390 9.65 -21.11 -17.33
C ALA A 390 9.13 -19.73 -16.89
N LEU A 391 8.48 -18.99 -17.80
CA LEU A 391 7.87 -17.69 -17.51
C LEU A 391 6.83 -17.77 -16.38
N MET A 392 5.92 -18.75 -16.44
CA MET A 392 4.91 -18.94 -15.39
C MET A 392 5.54 -19.29 -14.03
N LYS A 393 6.58 -20.12 -14.02
CA LYS A 393 7.32 -20.45 -12.81
C LYS A 393 7.91 -19.21 -12.15
N ASP A 394 8.59 -18.35 -12.93
CA ASP A 394 9.19 -17.10 -12.43
C ASP A 394 8.12 -16.16 -11.86
N ILE A 395 6.95 -16.07 -12.51
CA ILE A 395 5.79 -15.32 -12.01
C ILE A 395 5.32 -15.89 -10.68
N PHE A 396 5.12 -17.20 -10.56
CA PHE A 396 4.64 -17.82 -9.32
C PHE A 396 5.61 -17.64 -8.17
N GLU A 397 6.92 -17.80 -8.41
CA GLU A 397 7.95 -17.56 -7.39
C GLU A 397 7.97 -16.10 -6.95
N CYS A 398 7.77 -15.15 -7.87
CA CYS A 398 7.66 -13.74 -7.54
C CYS A 398 6.40 -13.46 -6.71
N LEU A 399 5.27 -14.03 -7.08
CA LEU A 399 4.01 -13.89 -6.35
C LEU A 399 4.13 -14.46 -4.93
N TYR A 400 4.71 -15.64 -4.79
CA TYR A 400 4.94 -16.26 -3.48
C TYR A 400 5.81 -15.37 -2.57
N ARG A 401 6.94 -14.85 -3.09
CA ARG A 401 7.84 -13.95 -2.36
C ARG A 401 7.17 -12.63 -1.94
N ASN A 402 6.20 -12.16 -2.72
CA ASN A 402 5.45 -10.94 -2.44
C ASN A 402 4.20 -11.15 -1.56
N GLY A 403 3.99 -12.39 -1.07
CA GLY A 403 2.90 -12.74 -0.16
C GLY A 403 1.53 -12.76 -0.82
N ALA A 404 1.45 -13.03 -2.13
CA ALA A 404 0.18 -13.34 -2.77
C ALA A 404 -0.29 -14.73 -2.33
N ASN A 405 -1.57 -14.87 -2.01
CA ASN A 405 -2.13 -16.18 -1.66
C ASN A 405 -2.65 -16.94 -2.88
N ARG A 406 -3.10 -16.23 -3.93
CA ARG A 406 -3.56 -16.82 -5.19
C ARG A 406 -3.34 -15.92 -6.39
N CYS A 407 -3.44 -16.47 -7.58
CA CYS A 407 -3.55 -15.74 -8.83
C CYS A 407 -4.65 -16.34 -9.70
N MET A 408 -5.04 -15.59 -10.72
CA MET A 408 -6.02 -16.04 -11.70
C MET A 408 -5.67 -15.58 -13.10
N LEU A 409 -6.31 -16.20 -14.09
CA LEU A 409 -6.29 -15.82 -15.49
C LEU A 409 -7.56 -16.34 -16.20
N ILE A 410 -7.77 -15.86 -17.39
CA ILE A 410 -8.84 -16.33 -18.28
C ILE A 410 -8.17 -16.99 -19.49
N PRO A 411 -8.35 -18.30 -19.69
CA PRO A 411 -7.75 -18.99 -20.85
C PRO A 411 -8.47 -18.61 -22.13
N GLY A 412 -7.71 -18.49 -23.23
CA GLY A 412 -8.27 -18.13 -24.54
C GLY A 412 -8.87 -19.30 -25.32
N SER A 413 -8.75 -20.55 -24.84
CA SER A 413 -9.32 -21.75 -25.44
C SER A 413 -9.24 -22.92 -24.47
N ASP A 414 -10.00 -24.00 -24.73
CA ASP A 414 -9.99 -25.21 -23.90
C ASP A 414 -8.61 -25.87 -23.85
N SER A 415 -7.89 -25.93 -24.94
CA SER A 415 -6.53 -26.49 -24.99
C SER A 415 -5.54 -25.67 -24.14
N VAL A 416 -5.72 -24.36 -24.09
CA VAL A 416 -4.93 -23.45 -23.23
C VAL A 416 -5.36 -23.61 -21.79
N ALA A 417 -6.65 -23.82 -21.50
CA ALA A 417 -7.15 -24.11 -20.17
C ALA A 417 -6.53 -25.39 -19.58
N GLU A 418 -6.47 -26.48 -20.39
CA GLU A 418 -5.81 -27.72 -19.97
C GLU A 418 -4.31 -27.52 -19.70
N TRP A 419 -3.66 -26.70 -20.52
CA TRP A 419 -2.26 -26.37 -20.27
C TRP A 419 -2.08 -25.65 -18.92
N TYR A 420 -2.95 -24.69 -18.58
CA TYR A 420 -2.90 -24.00 -17.28
C TYR A 420 -3.20 -24.97 -16.10
N VAL A 421 -4.11 -25.93 -16.27
CA VAL A 421 -4.29 -26.99 -15.27
C VAL A 421 -2.97 -27.73 -15.01
N SER A 422 -2.19 -28.02 -16.07
CA SER A 422 -0.86 -28.62 -15.91
C SER A 422 0.14 -27.72 -15.15
N GLN A 423 -0.11 -26.41 -15.08
CA GLN A 423 0.65 -25.44 -14.30
C GLN A 423 0.08 -25.25 -12.88
N GLY A 424 -0.92 -26.04 -12.47
CA GLY A 424 -1.52 -26.03 -11.13
C GLY A 424 -2.71 -25.08 -10.95
N PHE A 425 -3.32 -24.63 -12.04
CA PHE A 425 -4.60 -23.92 -11.99
C PHE A 425 -5.77 -24.88 -11.78
N SER A 426 -6.86 -24.39 -11.23
CA SER A 426 -8.10 -25.13 -11.03
C SER A 426 -8.70 -25.63 -12.34
N LYS A 427 -9.46 -26.73 -12.26
CA LYS A 427 -10.17 -27.30 -13.41
C LYS A 427 -11.53 -26.66 -13.64
N VAL A 428 -12.13 -26.15 -12.56
CA VAL A 428 -13.50 -25.66 -12.55
C VAL A 428 -13.51 -24.15 -12.35
N SER A 429 -14.31 -23.50 -13.12
CA SER A 429 -14.70 -22.11 -12.92
C SER A 429 -15.85 -22.03 -11.95
N VAL A 430 -15.74 -21.14 -10.98
CA VAL A 430 -16.74 -21.03 -9.90
C VAL A 430 -17.76 -19.92 -10.16
N THR A 431 -17.53 -19.01 -11.09
CA THR A 431 -18.49 -17.94 -11.37
C THR A 431 -18.50 -17.62 -12.85
N PRO A 432 -19.65 -17.73 -13.53
CA PRO A 432 -19.78 -17.21 -14.89
C PRO A 432 -19.54 -15.69 -14.88
N ILE A 433 -18.71 -15.21 -15.77
CA ILE A 433 -18.46 -13.78 -16.00
C ILE A 433 -19.71 -13.04 -16.50
N SER A 434 -20.82 -13.74 -16.75
CA SER A 434 -22.11 -13.15 -17.14
C SER A 434 -22.65 -12.05 -16.19
N LEU A 435 -22.17 -11.97 -14.96
CA LEU A 435 -22.42 -10.84 -14.05
C LEU A 435 -21.49 -9.64 -14.31
N LEU A 436 -20.54 -9.76 -15.21
CA LEU A 436 -19.60 -8.71 -15.62
C LEU A 436 -20.05 -7.98 -16.88
N ASN A 437 -21.14 -8.43 -17.51
CA ASN A 437 -21.63 -7.95 -18.81
C ASN A 437 -22.52 -6.71 -18.78
N ASP A 438 -22.67 -6.03 -17.63
CA ASP A 438 -23.40 -4.75 -17.62
C ASP A 438 -22.63 -3.57 -18.22
N TYR A 439 -21.44 -3.83 -18.79
CA TYR A 439 -20.64 -2.80 -19.46
C TYR A 439 -19.99 -3.36 -20.74
N GLU A 440 -20.45 -2.83 -21.87
CA GLU A 440 -19.95 -3.02 -23.21
C GLU A 440 -18.45 -2.64 -23.36
N TYR A 441 -17.53 -3.56 -23.15
CA TYR A 441 -16.26 -3.55 -23.83
C TYR A 441 -16.02 -4.95 -24.38
N ASP A 442 -16.36 -5.06 -25.63
CA ASP A 442 -16.11 -6.22 -26.46
C ASP A 442 -14.61 -6.24 -26.79
N PHE A 443 -13.85 -7.10 -26.12
CA PHE A 443 -12.52 -7.46 -26.57
C PHE A 443 -12.57 -8.39 -27.81
N GLY A 444 -13.62 -8.24 -28.65
CA GLY A 444 -13.73 -8.92 -29.95
C GLY A 444 -14.00 -10.42 -29.88
N ARG A 445 -14.42 -10.96 -28.74
CA ARG A 445 -14.78 -12.39 -28.59
C ARG A 445 -16.24 -12.49 -28.19
N GLY A 446 -17.00 -13.17 -29.03
CA GLY A 446 -18.45 -13.34 -28.90
C GLY A 446 -18.90 -13.86 -27.52
N GLU A 447 -20.16 -13.63 -27.23
CA GLU A 447 -20.87 -13.85 -25.97
C GLU A 447 -20.85 -15.30 -25.41
N ASP A 448 -20.15 -16.25 -26.03
CA ASP A 448 -20.30 -17.67 -25.76
C ASP A 448 -19.13 -18.28 -25.00
N GLU A 449 -19.39 -18.74 -23.80
CA GLU A 449 -18.79 -19.85 -23.02
C GLU A 449 -17.33 -19.77 -22.55
N LEU A 450 -16.44 -18.90 -23.05
CA LEU A 450 -14.99 -18.97 -22.79
C LEU A 450 -14.45 -18.00 -21.70
N ASN A 451 -15.30 -17.23 -21.07
CA ASN A 451 -14.87 -16.21 -20.10
C ASN A 451 -14.75 -16.73 -18.66
N THR A 452 -14.31 -17.95 -18.50
CA THR A 452 -14.31 -18.63 -17.23
C THR A 452 -12.93 -18.57 -16.58
N PRO A 453 -12.73 -17.85 -15.45
CA PRO A 453 -11.43 -17.73 -14.84
C PRO A 453 -10.96 -19.06 -14.24
N GLN A 454 -9.67 -19.32 -14.34
CA GLN A 454 -8.97 -20.35 -13.60
C GLN A 454 -8.13 -19.73 -12.50
N TYR A 455 -8.12 -20.35 -11.33
CA TYR A 455 -7.38 -19.88 -10.16
C TYR A 455 -6.22 -20.82 -9.85
N ARG A 456 -5.11 -20.25 -9.41
CA ARG A 456 -4.00 -21.00 -8.83
C ARG A 456 -3.68 -20.46 -7.44
N ILE A 457 -3.60 -21.37 -6.47
CA ILE A 457 -3.12 -21.04 -5.13
C ILE A 457 -1.61 -20.91 -5.17
N ILE A 458 -1.12 -19.76 -4.71
CA ILE A 458 0.31 -19.41 -4.67
C ILE A 458 0.91 -19.73 -3.30
N ASN A 459 0.18 -19.46 -2.22
CA ASN A 459 0.59 -19.81 -0.87
C ASN A 459 -0.55 -20.60 -0.18
N ALA A 460 -0.36 -21.92 -0.05
CA ALA A 460 -1.39 -22.79 0.48
C ALA A 460 -1.72 -22.49 1.95
N GLU A 461 -0.74 -22.11 2.77
CA GLU A 461 -0.95 -21.75 4.18
C GLU A 461 -1.80 -20.49 4.32
N GLU A 462 -1.45 -19.44 3.59
CA GLU A 462 -2.18 -18.17 3.60
C GLU A 462 -3.59 -18.34 3.04
N TYR A 463 -3.74 -19.10 1.96
CA TYR A 463 -5.04 -19.40 1.37
C TYR A 463 -5.95 -20.16 2.34
N LEU A 464 -5.44 -21.23 2.98
CA LEU A 464 -6.21 -21.99 3.96
C LEU A 464 -6.51 -21.17 5.21
N SER A 465 -5.62 -20.25 5.61
CA SER A 465 -5.85 -19.33 6.73
C SER A 465 -7.01 -18.38 6.44
N GLU A 466 -7.08 -17.87 5.22
CA GLU A 466 -8.19 -17.04 4.77
C GLU A 466 -9.50 -17.85 4.73
N TYR A 467 -9.45 -19.06 4.16
CA TYR A 467 -10.60 -19.95 4.13
C TYR A 467 -11.11 -20.28 5.55
N ALA A 468 -10.22 -20.60 6.48
CA ALA A 468 -10.55 -20.89 7.87
C ALA A 468 -11.20 -19.68 8.57
N GLY A 469 -10.68 -18.47 8.34
CA GLY A 469 -11.27 -17.23 8.86
C GLY A 469 -12.70 -16.99 8.38
N LEU A 470 -12.98 -17.30 7.12
CA LEU A 470 -14.33 -17.22 6.53
C LEU A 470 -15.25 -18.39 6.95
N ASN A 471 -14.66 -19.53 7.35
CA ASN A 471 -15.37 -20.74 7.73
C ASN A 471 -14.90 -21.26 9.11
N PRO A 472 -15.15 -20.56 10.22
CA PRO A 472 -14.55 -20.86 11.52
C PRO A 472 -14.98 -22.22 12.10
N GLN A 473 -16.05 -22.84 11.56
CA GLN A 473 -16.50 -24.19 11.94
C GLN A 473 -15.84 -25.31 11.12
N ALA A 474 -15.04 -24.96 10.11
CA ALA A 474 -14.39 -25.96 9.28
C ALA A 474 -13.30 -26.68 10.09
N THR A 475 -13.32 -28.04 10.03
CA THR A 475 -12.31 -28.87 10.68
C THR A 475 -11.91 -29.99 9.73
N PHE A 476 -10.65 -29.97 9.27
CA PHE A 476 -10.10 -31.01 8.40
C PHE A 476 -8.57 -30.99 8.42
N THR A 477 -7.98 -32.03 7.84
CA THR A 477 -6.54 -32.10 7.57
C THR A 477 -6.34 -32.44 6.10
N VAL A 478 -5.41 -31.72 5.44
CA VAL A 478 -5.10 -31.91 4.02
C VAL A 478 -3.58 -31.88 3.81
N ALA A 479 -3.06 -32.82 3.05
CA ALA A 479 -1.68 -32.82 2.56
C ALA A 479 -1.65 -32.24 1.14
N VAL A 480 -0.96 -31.12 0.95
CA VAL A 480 -0.89 -30.41 -0.33
C VAL A 480 0.37 -30.82 -1.08
N LYS A 481 0.23 -31.04 -2.39
CA LYS A 481 1.33 -31.30 -3.32
C LYS A 481 1.34 -30.27 -4.43
N ASP A 482 2.46 -29.55 -4.56
CA ASP A 482 2.73 -28.59 -5.63
C ASP A 482 4.07 -28.93 -6.30
N SER A 483 4.03 -29.18 -7.60
CA SER A 483 5.22 -29.55 -8.37
C SER A 483 6.08 -28.35 -8.77
N ILE A 484 5.57 -27.13 -8.61
CA ILE A 484 6.23 -25.89 -9.01
C ILE A 484 6.70 -25.09 -7.80
N LEU A 485 5.79 -24.82 -6.84
CA LEU A 485 6.11 -24.09 -5.61
C LEU A 485 6.28 -25.09 -4.46
N LEU A 486 7.48 -25.61 -4.31
CA LEU A 486 7.80 -26.62 -3.27
C LEU A 486 7.45 -26.20 -1.84
N PRO A 487 7.49 -24.92 -1.43
CA PRO A 487 7.06 -24.51 -0.09
C PRO A 487 5.59 -24.82 0.24
N ASN A 488 4.75 -25.06 -0.78
CA ASN A 488 3.37 -25.50 -0.56
C ASN A 488 3.24 -26.98 -0.15
N ASN A 489 4.29 -27.77 -0.32
CA ASN A 489 4.26 -29.20 0.02
C ASN A 489 4.31 -29.39 1.54
N ALA A 490 3.14 -29.46 2.16
CA ALA A 490 2.99 -29.65 3.60
C ALA A 490 1.62 -30.26 3.92
N THR A 491 1.47 -30.76 5.13
CA THR A 491 0.18 -31.15 5.71
C THR A 491 -0.33 -30.01 6.58
N PHE A 492 -1.54 -29.58 6.32
CA PHE A 492 -2.22 -28.51 7.04
C PHE A 492 -3.42 -29.06 7.80
N ARG A 493 -3.55 -28.64 9.06
CA ARG A 493 -4.74 -28.87 9.88
C ARG A 493 -5.49 -27.56 10.03
N VAL A 494 -6.75 -27.57 9.66
CA VAL A 494 -7.70 -26.47 9.80
C VAL A 494 -8.65 -26.81 10.92
N GLU A 495 -8.72 -25.97 11.94
CA GLU A 495 -9.61 -26.12 13.09
C GLU A 495 -9.84 -24.77 13.78
N GLU A 496 -11.06 -24.50 14.24
CA GLU A 496 -11.42 -23.30 15.00
C GLU A 496 -10.98 -21.99 14.34
N GLY A 497 -11.13 -21.87 13.02
CA GLY A 497 -10.72 -20.69 12.25
C GLY A 497 -9.22 -20.50 12.10
N CYS A 498 -8.40 -21.47 12.47
CA CYS A 498 -6.95 -21.43 12.43
C CYS A 498 -6.35 -22.51 11.54
N VAL A 499 -5.15 -22.26 11.02
CA VAL A 499 -4.37 -23.21 10.23
C VAL A 499 -3.02 -23.47 10.88
N LYS A 500 -2.60 -24.73 10.90
CA LYS A 500 -1.29 -25.14 11.41
C LYS A 500 -0.66 -26.16 10.47
N LYS A 501 0.62 -26.01 10.17
CA LYS A 501 1.42 -27.08 9.57
C LYS A 501 1.64 -28.18 10.60
N VAL A 502 1.37 -29.44 10.21
CA VAL A 502 1.53 -30.62 11.06
C VAL A 502 2.44 -31.64 10.38
N ALA A 503 3.14 -32.45 11.20
CA ALA A 503 4.00 -33.51 10.70
C ALA A 503 3.25 -34.83 10.49
N ASP A 504 1.95 -34.88 10.83
CA ASP A 504 1.13 -36.07 10.79
C ASP A 504 0.96 -36.58 9.36
N LYS A 505 0.97 -37.90 9.18
CA LYS A 505 0.55 -38.49 7.91
C LYS A 505 -0.94 -38.20 7.69
N CYS A 506 -1.27 -37.77 6.51
CA CYS A 506 -2.63 -37.45 6.08
C CYS A 506 -2.95 -38.28 4.83
N ASP A 507 -4.04 -39.02 4.86
CA ASP A 507 -4.50 -39.81 3.71
C ASP A 507 -5.22 -38.93 2.67
N ASN A 508 -5.61 -37.70 3.04
CA ASN A 508 -6.20 -36.72 2.16
C ASN A 508 -5.09 -35.93 1.44
N LEU A 509 -4.46 -36.58 0.46
CA LEU A 509 -3.44 -35.94 -0.40
C LEU A 509 -4.13 -35.27 -1.58
N MET A 510 -3.85 -33.97 -1.76
CA MET A 510 -4.48 -33.13 -2.76
C MET A 510 -3.44 -32.39 -3.57
N ASN A 511 -3.59 -32.33 -4.90
CA ASN A 511 -2.78 -31.42 -5.72
C ASN A 511 -3.22 -29.98 -5.49
N ILE A 512 -2.29 -29.04 -5.69
CA ILE A 512 -2.56 -27.61 -5.52
C ILE A 512 -3.70 -27.13 -6.42
N SER A 513 -3.87 -27.71 -7.61
CA SER A 513 -4.97 -27.43 -8.54
C SER A 513 -6.34 -27.79 -8.00
N ASP A 514 -6.41 -28.83 -7.17
CA ASP A 514 -7.68 -29.35 -6.65
C ASP A 514 -8.05 -28.65 -5.32
N LEU A 515 -7.10 -27.94 -4.70
CA LEU A 515 -7.30 -27.30 -3.39
C LEU A 515 -8.32 -26.15 -3.47
N PHE A 516 -8.30 -25.38 -4.54
CA PHE A 516 -9.26 -24.30 -4.77
C PHE A 516 -10.69 -24.85 -4.96
N ASP A 517 -10.81 -25.93 -5.73
CA ASP A 517 -12.11 -26.55 -6.02
C ASP A 517 -12.71 -27.21 -4.78
N ALA A 518 -11.87 -27.76 -3.91
CA ALA A 518 -12.31 -28.40 -2.65
C ALA A 518 -12.68 -27.40 -1.56
N TYR A 519 -12.00 -26.28 -1.48
CA TYR A 519 -12.17 -25.25 -0.45
C TYR A 519 -12.29 -23.86 -1.09
N PRO A 520 -13.39 -23.58 -1.82
CA PRO A 520 -13.53 -22.33 -2.57
C PRO A 520 -13.71 -21.14 -1.64
N ILE A 521 -12.96 -20.08 -1.90
CA ILE A 521 -13.21 -18.74 -1.37
C ILE A 521 -14.01 -17.99 -2.42
N LYS A 522 -15.26 -17.64 -2.08
CA LYS A 522 -16.09 -16.83 -2.97
C LYS A 522 -15.52 -15.42 -2.98
N GLU A 523 -15.01 -15.02 -4.12
CA GLU A 523 -14.67 -13.63 -4.38
C GLU A 523 -15.91 -12.87 -4.85
N ASP A 524 -16.04 -11.63 -4.38
CA ASP A 524 -16.89 -10.68 -5.07
C ASP A 524 -16.22 -10.39 -6.42
N SER A 525 -16.70 -11.07 -7.47
CA SER A 525 -16.19 -11.05 -8.84
C SER A 525 -16.19 -9.65 -9.50
N TYR A 526 -16.70 -8.65 -8.78
CA TYR A 526 -16.81 -7.25 -9.19
C TYR A 526 -15.47 -6.53 -9.42
N PHE A 527 -14.38 -7.05 -8.88
CA PHE A 527 -13.15 -6.29 -8.74
C PHE A 527 -12.27 -6.24 -9.98
N MET A 528 -12.32 -7.24 -10.84
CA MET A 528 -11.27 -7.42 -11.86
C MET A 528 -11.57 -6.82 -13.22
N VAL A 529 -12.79 -6.84 -13.66
CA VAL A 529 -13.16 -6.33 -15.00
C VAL A 529 -13.18 -4.80 -15.05
N ARG A 530 -13.33 -4.13 -13.89
CA ARG A 530 -13.27 -2.67 -13.82
C ARG A 530 -11.87 -2.08 -14.01
N MET A 531 -10.79 -2.86 -13.89
CA MET A 531 -9.43 -2.34 -14.13
C MET A 531 -9.06 -2.22 -15.60
N PHE A 532 -9.73 -2.95 -16.47
CA PHE A 532 -9.46 -2.96 -17.92
C PHE A 532 -10.48 -2.15 -18.73
N ARG A 533 -11.32 -1.41 -18.07
CA ARG A 533 -12.27 -0.45 -18.64
C ARG A 533 -11.85 0.97 -18.25
#